data_e92af23ef8f72a308c3ee1abe7ccf1fc
#
_entry.id   e92af23ef8f72a308c3ee1abe7ccf1fc
#
_cell.length_a   1.000
_cell.length_b   1.000
_cell.length_c   1.000
_cell.angle_alpha   90.00
_cell.angle_beta   90.00
_cell.angle_gamma   90.00
#
_symmetry.space_group_name_H-M   'P 1'
#
loop_
_entity.id
_entity.type
_entity.pdbx_description
1 polymer ?
#
loop_
_entity_poly.entity_id
_entity_poly.type
_entity_poly.pdbx_seq_one_letter_code
_entity_poly.pdbx_strand_id
1 'polypeptide(L)'
;TEALGPAAYIGRCRVVPLRNTGAALSPMNAFQILQGLETLGLRMERHCENAEKLAGYLQQHKKVKWVNYAALPDSPYYTNCKNITNSKASGILSFGVLGGIEACTRFIDSLEMILRLVNIGDAKSLACHPASTTHRQLNDKELISAGVSDDLIRISVGIEHIDDIIADVSQALDKT
;
A
#
# COMPACT_ATOMS: atom_id res chain seq x y z
N THR A 1 14.44 -35.41 -3.37
CA THR A 1 14.79 -33.96 -3.38
C THR A 1 16.18 -33.67 -2.82
N GLU A 2 16.75 -34.51 -1.97
CA GLU A 2 18.13 -34.35 -1.45
C GLU A 2 19.17 -34.24 -2.56
N ALA A 3 19.06 -35.06 -3.61
CA ALA A 3 19.96 -35.04 -4.76
C ALA A 3 19.95 -33.72 -5.58
N LEU A 4 18.94 -32.86 -5.35
CA LEU A 4 18.77 -31.59 -6.06
C LEU A 4 19.41 -30.40 -5.30
N GLY A 5 19.83 -30.58 -4.05
CA GLY A 5 20.44 -29.53 -3.24
C GLY A 5 19.65 -28.22 -3.27
N PRO A 6 20.27 -27.08 -3.65
CA PRO A 6 19.60 -25.78 -3.72
C PRO A 6 18.39 -25.72 -4.66
N ALA A 7 18.32 -26.60 -5.66
CA ALA A 7 17.21 -26.69 -6.60
C ALA A 7 16.05 -27.58 -6.13
N ALA A 8 16.11 -28.10 -4.89
CA ALA A 8 15.11 -29.04 -4.35
C ALA A 8 13.69 -28.47 -4.39
N TYR A 9 13.51 -27.21 -4.02
CA TYR A 9 12.20 -26.54 -4.06
C TYR A 9 11.64 -26.48 -5.48
N ILE A 10 12.41 -25.98 -6.44
CA ILE A 10 11.98 -25.86 -7.85
C ILE A 10 11.73 -27.26 -8.44
N GLY A 11 12.59 -28.22 -8.14
CA GLY A 11 12.40 -29.61 -8.54
C GLY A 11 11.09 -30.20 -8.01
N ARG A 12 10.77 -29.98 -6.73
CA ARG A 12 9.50 -30.41 -6.13
C ARG A 12 8.31 -29.75 -6.80
N CYS A 13 8.37 -28.43 -7.06
CA CYS A 13 7.32 -27.70 -7.73
C CYS A 13 7.00 -28.27 -9.12
N ARG A 14 8.02 -28.64 -9.88
CA ARG A 14 7.86 -29.21 -11.23
C ARG A 14 7.28 -30.63 -11.21
N VAL A 15 7.80 -31.50 -10.36
CA VAL A 15 7.45 -32.94 -10.42
C VAL A 15 6.18 -33.28 -9.65
N VAL A 16 5.68 -32.39 -8.81
CA VAL A 16 4.45 -32.64 -8.03
C VAL A 16 3.35 -31.65 -8.39
N PRO A 17 3.34 -30.37 -7.94
CA PRO A 17 2.23 -29.47 -8.24
C PRO A 17 2.01 -29.29 -9.75
N LEU A 18 3.05 -28.91 -10.50
CA LEU A 18 2.92 -28.64 -11.93
C LEU A 18 2.49 -29.87 -12.71
N ARG A 19 3.10 -31.03 -12.42
CA ARG A 19 2.75 -32.30 -13.09
C ARG A 19 1.32 -32.73 -12.81
N ASN A 20 0.85 -32.58 -11.57
CA ASN A 20 -0.46 -33.06 -11.15
C ASN A 20 -1.60 -32.12 -11.58
N THR A 21 -1.38 -30.80 -11.53
CA THR A 21 -2.39 -29.81 -11.89
C THR A 21 -2.35 -29.39 -13.37
N GLY A 22 -1.20 -29.52 -14.02
CA GLY A 22 -0.98 -29.02 -15.38
C GLY A 22 -1.04 -27.49 -15.49
N ALA A 23 -1.03 -26.78 -14.36
CA ALA A 23 -1.17 -25.33 -14.34
C ALA A 23 0.11 -24.65 -14.91
N ALA A 24 0.00 -24.10 -16.10
CA ALA A 24 1.07 -23.36 -16.77
C ALA A 24 0.56 -21.99 -17.19
N LEU A 25 1.45 -20.99 -17.08
CA LEU A 25 1.15 -19.64 -17.56
C LEU A 25 0.99 -19.64 -19.08
N SER A 26 -0.11 -19.06 -19.58
CA SER A 26 -0.29 -18.92 -21.03
C SER A 26 0.73 -17.92 -21.60
N PRO A 27 1.16 -18.09 -22.88
CA PRO A 27 2.08 -17.15 -23.51
C PRO A 27 1.56 -15.70 -23.52
N MET A 28 0.26 -15.49 -23.72
CA MET A 28 -0.34 -14.17 -23.69
C MET A 28 -0.27 -13.54 -22.30
N ASN A 29 -0.55 -14.29 -21.24
CA ASN A 29 -0.42 -13.80 -19.87
C ASN A 29 1.04 -13.48 -19.53
N ALA A 30 1.99 -14.31 -19.98
CA ALA A 30 3.41 -14.04 -19.81
C ALA A 30 3.83 -12.74 -20.51
N PHE A 31 3.36 -12.51 -21.74
CA PHE A 31 3.60 -11.28 -22.49
C PHE A 31 3.07 -10.05 -21.76
N GLN A 32 1.82 -10.10 -21.25
CA GLN A 32 1.24 -8.98 -20.50
C GLN A 32 2.02 -8.67 -19.21
N ILE A 33 2.49 -9.69 -18.47
CA ILE A 33 3.32 -9.51 -17.28
C ILE A 33 4.65 -8.86 -17.66
N LEU A 34 5.31 -9.32 -18.72
CA LEU A 34 6.56 -8.75 -19.21
C LEU A 34 6.39 -7.27 -19.59
N GLN A 35 5.32 -6.92 -20.31
CA GLN A 35 5.00 -5.53 -20.63
C GLN A 35 4.84 -4.67 -19.37
N GLY A 36 4.19 -5.20 -18.33
CA GLY A 36 4.07 -4.52 -17.05
C GLY A 36 5.41 -4.33 -16.33
N LEU A 37 6.35 -5.26 -16.49
CA LEU A 37 7.68 -5.20 -15.88
C LEU A 37 8.59 -4.14 -16.54
N GLU A 38 8.45 -3.89 -17.84
CA GLU A 38 9.31 -2.94 -18.58
C GLU A 38 9.27 -1.51 -17.97
N THR A 39 8.13 -1.10 -17.45
CA THR A 39 7.96 0.24 -16.85
C THR A 39 7.91 0.22 -15.31
N LEU A 40 8.13 -0.94 -14.68
CA LEU A 40 7.97 -1.08 -13.23
C LEU A 40 8.89 -0.13 -12.45
N GLY A 41 10.15 0.00 -12.85
CA GLY A 41 11.11 0.89 -12.20
C GLY A 41 10.64 2.36 -12.20
N LEU A 42 10.19 2.84 -13.36
CA LEU A 42 9.68 4.21 -13.51
C LEU A 42 8.42 4.46 -12.67
N ARG A 43 7.50 3.49 -12.65
CA ARG A 43 6.29 3.59 -11.83
C ARG A 43 6.62 3.59 -10.35
N MET A 44 7.51 2.71 -9.90
CA MET A 44 7.90 2.64 -8.49
C MET A 44 8.60 3.91 -8.01
N GLU A 45 9.42 4.55 -8.84
CA GLU A 45 9.99 5.86 -8.51
C GLU A 45 8.90 6.90 -8.29
N ARG A 46 7.93 6.99 -9.19
CA ARG A 46 6.82 7.94 -9.06
C ARG A 46 5.94 7.63 -7.84
N HIS A 47 5.62 6.37 -7.58
CA HIS A 47 4.88 5.96 -6.37
C HIS A 47 5.60 6.42 -5.09
N CYS A 48 6.92 6.18 -4.98
CA CYS A 48 7.69 6.58 -3.81
C CYS A 48 7.75 8.10 -3.64
N GLU A 49 8.00 8.85 -4.72
CA GLU A 49 8.02 10.31 -4.68
C GLU A 49 6.67 10.90 -4.23
N ASN A 50 5.58 10.40 -4.80
CA ASN A 50 4.25 10.86 -4.44
C ASN A 50 3.90 10.51 -2.99
N ALA A 51 4.21 9.28 -2.56
CA ALA A 51 3.94 8.85 -1.19
C ALA A 51 4.74 9.65 -0.15
N GLU A 52 6.00 9.97 -0.42
CA GLU A 52 6.84 10.79 0.45
C GLU A 52 6.29 12.21 0.59
N LYS A 53 5.91 12.85 -0.53
CA LYS A 53 5.32 14.19 -0.53
C LYS A 53 3.97 14.22 0.20
N LEU A 54 3.12 13.21 -0.05
CA LEU A 54 1.84 13.09 0.64
C LEU A 54 2.04 12.85 2.15
N ALA A 55 2.98 11.98 2.54
CA ALA A 55 3.28 11.73 3.94
C ALA A 55 3.76 13.00 4.67
N GLY A 56 4.64 13.79 4.03
CA GLY A 56 5.08 15.09 4.56
C GLY A 56 3.95 16.11 4.69
N TYR A 57 3.02 16.15 3.75
CA TYR A 57 1.80 16.98 3.85
C TYR A 57 0.93 16.55 5.03
N LEU A 58 0.66 15.25 5.15
CA LEU A 58 -0.18 14.70 6.22
C LEU A 58 0.39 14.94 7.62
N GLN A 59 1.72 14.88 7.80
CA GLN A 59 2.36 15.17 9.10
C GLN A 59 2.09 16.60 9.60
N GLN A 60 1.86 17.54 8.70
CA GLN A 60 1.62 18.94 9.02
C GLN A 60 0.13 19.28 9.14
N HIS A 61 -0.76 18.33 8.80
CA HIS A 61 -2.18 18.61 8.76
C HIS A 61 -2.84 18.48 10.14
N LYS A 62 -3.56 19.53 10.56
CA LYS A 62 -4.17 19.66 11.92
C LYS A 62 -5.17 18.55 12.29
N LYS A 63 -5.77 17.87 11.31
CA LYS A 63 -6.75 16.77 11.51
C LYS A 63 -6.11 15.39 11.46
N VAL A 64 -4.80 15.30 11.24
CA VAL A 64 -4.03 14.06 11.25
C VAL A 64 -3.33 13.89 12.57
N LYS A 65 -3.52 12.74 13.18
CA LYS A 65 -3.00 12.39 14.52
C LYS A 65 -1.59 11.79 14.45
N TRP A 66 -1.34 10.97 13.45
CA TRP A 66 -0.07 10.28 13.20
C TRP A 66 0.05 9.87 11.74
N VAL A 67 1.27 9.70 11.25
CA VAL A 67 1.57 9.18 9.91
C VAL A 67 2.59 8.05 10.03
N ASN A 68 2.32 6.93 9.39
CA ASN A 68 3.23 5.79 9.30
C ASN A 68 3.75 5.64 7.86
N TYR A 69 4.98 6.08 7.64
CA TYR A 69 5.69 5.93 6.38
C TYR A 69 7.19 5.82 6.67
N ALA A 70 7.84 4.77 6.16
CA ALA A 70 9.19 4.41 6.56
C ALA A 70 10.28 5.42 6.13
N ALA A 71 10.03 6.26 5.12
CA ALA A 71 10.97 7.28 4.69
C ALA A 71 10.88 8.60 5.49
N LEU A 72 9.93 8.75 6.41
CA LEU A 72 9.88 9.92 7.29
C LEU A 72 11.02 9.88 8.31
N PRO A 73 11.72 11.00 8.56
CA PRO A 73 12.89 11.05 9.45
C PRO A 73 12.61 10.60 10.89
N ASP A 74 11.39 10.78 11.37
CA ASP A 74 10.93 10.38 12.71
C ASP A 74 10.39 8.94 12.77
N SER A 75 10.34 8.23 11.63
CA SER A 75 9.93 6.84 11.58
C SER A 75 10.98 5.93 12.26
N PRO A 76 10.55 4.96 13.09
CA PRO A 76 11.46 3.98 13.68
C PRO A 76 12.15 3.10 12.61
N TYR A 77 11.61 3.09 11.39
CA TYR A 77 12.13 2.31 10.26
C TYR A 77 12.99 3.14 9.31
N TYR A 78 13.21 4.44 9.57
CA TYR A 78 13.94 5.34 8.66
C TYR A 78 15.34 4.84 8.30
N THR A 79 16.11 4.42 9.30
CA THR A 79 17.48 3.90 9.09
C THR A 79 17.48 2.64 8.21
N ASN A 80 16.54 1.72 8.44
CA ASN A 80 16.40 0.52 7.63
C ASN A 80 15.96 0.87 6.19
N CYS A 81 15.01 1.77 6.03
CA CYS A 81 14.59 2.26 4.73
C CYS A 81 15.76 2.87 3.95
N LYS A 82 16.55 3.73 4.60
CA LYS A 82 17.74 4.33 3.99
C LYS A 82 18.77 3.28 3.54
N ASN A 83 19.06 2.30 4.38
CA ASN A 83 20.12 1.32 4.13
C ASN A 83 19.71 0.24 3.13
N ILE A 84 18.45 -0.17 3.10
CA ILE A 84 17.97 -1.31 2.30
C ILE A 84 17.41 -0.85 0.96
N THR A 85 16.62 0.24 0.96
CA THR A 85 15.87 0.70 -0.23
C THR A 85 16.32 2.07 -0.75
N ASN A 86 17.44 2.58 -0.26
CA ASN A 86 17.96 3.91 -0.61
C ASN A 86 16.90 5.01 -0.41
N SER A 87 16.22 4.98 0.73
CA SER A 87 15.13 5.90 1.13
C SER A 87 13.84 5.81 0.31
N LYS A 88 13.68 4.83 -0.57
CA LYS A 88 12.44 4.61 -1.35
C LYS A 88 11.54 3.63 -0.60
N ALA A 89 10.61 4.16 0.21
CA ALA A 89 9.84 3.34 1.16
C ALA A 89 8.62 2.63 0.59
N SER A 90 8.25 2.84 -0.63
CA SER A 90 7.09 2.31 -1.36
C SER A 90 5.98 3.35 -1.61
N GLY A 91 4.93 2.95 -2.34
CA GLY A 91 3.73 3.76 -2.55
C GLY A 91 2.64 3.58 -1.48
N ILE A 92 2.93 2.87 -0.37
CA ILE A 92 1.94 2.61 0.69
C ILE A 92 2.27 3.43 1.92
N LEU A 93 1.27 4.14 2.44
CA LEU A 93 1.33 4.81 3.72
C LEU A 93 0.03 4.60 4.51
N SER A 94 0.09 4.83 5.81
CA SER A 94 -1.11 4.90 6.66
C SER A 94 -1.02 6.08 7.60
N PHE A 95 -2.19 6.58 8.01
CA PHE A 95 -2.28 7.71 8.94
C PHE A 95 -3.55 7.64 9.76
N GLY A 96 -3.56 8.28 10.92
CA GLY A 96 -4.71 8.38 11.80
C GLY A 96 -5.43 9.70 11.62
N VAL A 97 -6.77 9.65 11.49
CA VAL A 97 -7.63 10.84 11.42
C VAL A 97 -8.20 11.14 12.79
N LEU A 98 -8.16 12.42 13.22
CA LEU A 98 -8.82 12.84 14.45
C LEU A 98 -10.33 12.69 14.34
N GLY A 99 -10.97 12.06 15.35
CA GLY A 99 -12.41 11.81 15.38
C GLY A 99 -12.82 10.37 15.13
N GLY A 100 -11.84 9.45 15.05
CA GLY A 100 -12.06 8.00 15.01
C GLY A 100 -12.82 7.52 13.75
N ILE A 101 -13.58 6.44 13.91
CA ILE A 101 -14.25 5.74 12.79
C ILE A 101 -15.20 6.63 11.99
N GLU A 102 -15.91 7.55 12.64
CA GLU A 102 -16.85 8.46 11.96
C GLU A 102 -16.13 9.46 11.06
N ALA A 103 -15.00 10.00 11.53
CA ALA A 103 -14.17 10.90 10.74
C ALA A 103 -13.52 10.16 9.57
N CYS A 104 -13.03 8.92 9.78
CA CYS A 104 -12.51 8.06 8.72
C CYS A 104 -13.56 7.74 7.66
N THR A 105 -14.80 7.47 8.06
CA THR A 105 -15.90 7.23 7.13
C THR A 105 -16.18 8.48 6.29
N ARG A 106 -16.31 9.66 6.93
CA ARG A 106 -16.49 10.93 6.20
C ARG A 106 -15.33 11.21 5.24
N PHE A 107 -14.10 10.96 5.68
CA PHE A 107 -12.91 11.11 4.83
C PHE A 107 -13.04 10.25 3.56
N ILE A 108 -13.23 8.92 3.72
CA ILE A 108 -13.32 7.97 2.60
C ILE A 108 -14.48 8.32 1.64
N ASP A 109 -15.64 8.68 2.18
CA ASP A 109 -16.84 9.01 1.38
C ASP A 109 -16.72 10.37 0.69
N SER A 110 -15.80 11.22 1.12
CA SER A 110 -15.55 12.55 0.55
C SER A 110 -14.47 12.58 -0.52
N LEU A 111 -13.73 11.50 -0.73
CA LEU A 111 -12.74 11.40 -1.80
C LEU A 111 -13.42 11.44 -3.18
N GLU A 112 -12.89 12.24 -4.09
CA GLU A 112 -13.46 12.46 -5.43
C GLU A 112 -12.63 11.77 -6.54
N MET A 113 -11.30 11.76 -6.41
CA MET A 113 -10.37 11.15 -7.36
C MET A 113 -9.85 9.80 -6.85
N ILE A 114 -9.46 9.74 -5.59
CA ILE A 114 -8.91 8.52 -4.96
C ILE A 114 -10.02 7.50 -4.76
N LEU A 115 -9.85 6.31 -5.32
CA LEU A 115 -10.89 5.28 -5.30
C LEU A 115 -10.88 4.49 -3.97
N ARG A 116 -12.08 4.19 -3.46
CA ARG A 116 -12.25 3.28 -2.32
C ARG A 116 -12.04 1.83 -2.76
N LEU A 117 -10.79 1.38 -2.71
CA LEU A 117 -10.37 0.06 -3.14
C LEU A 117 -9.11 -0.39 -2.39
N VAL A 118 -8.87 -1.69 -2.33
CA VAL A 118 -7.66 -2.29 -1.74
C VAL A 118 -6.81 -2.91 -2.83
N ASN A 119 -5.64 -2.33 -3.06
CA ASN A 119 -4.61 -2.88 -3.95
C ASN A 119 -3.23 -2.33 -3.55
N ILE A 120 -2.18 -2.76 -4.24
CA ILE A 120 -0.80 -2.28 -4.11
C ILE A 120 -0.23 -2.07 -5.50
N GLY A 121 0.35 -0.88 -5.75
CA GLY A 121 1.04 -0.57 -7.01
C GLY A 121 0.11 -0.34 -8.20
N ASP A 122 -1.17 -0.06 -7.97
CA ASP A 122 -2.07 0.43 -9.01
C ASP A 122 -1.63 1.82 -9.46
N ALA A 123 -1.76 2.12 -10.74
CA ALA A 123 -1.47 3.44 -11.29
C ALA A 123 -2.36 4.53 -10.68
N LYS A 124 -3.55 4.17 -10.22
CA LYS A 124 -4.48 5.06 -9.51
C LYS A 124 -4.23 5.02 -8.01
N SER A 125 -4.41 6.15 -7.36
CA SER A 125 -4.43 6.23 -5.90
C SER A 125 -5.69 5.57 -5.33
N LEU A 126 -5.49 4.77 -4.28
CA LEU A 126 -6.54 3.97 -3.65
C LEU A 126 -6.50 4.19 -2.14
N ALA A 127 -7.68 4.26 -1.51
CA ALA A 127 -7.80 4.40 -0.07
C ALA A 127 -8.77 3.38 0.52
N CYS A 128 -8.50 2.96 1.76
CA CYS A 128 -9.42 2.15 2.54
C CYS A 128 -9.32 2.48 4.03
N HIS A 129 -10.39 2.17 4.75
CA HIS A 129 -10.44 2.14 6.21
C HIS A 129 -10.44 0.67 6.65
N PRO A 130 -9.29 0.09 7.05
CA PRO A 130 -9.15 -1.35 7.27
C PRO A 130 -10.09 -1.90 8.34
N ALA A 131 -10.30 -1.20 9.45
CA ALA A 131 -11.14 -1.65 10.55
C ALA A 131 -12.59 -1.94 10.11
N SER A 132 -13.17 -1.12 9.22
CA SER A 132 -14.54 -1.31 8.71
C SER A 132 -14.64 -2.15 7.44
N THR A 133 -13.52 -2.51 6.81
CA THR A 133 -13.50 -3.21 5.51
C THR A 133 -12.73 -4.53 5.58
N THR A 134 -11.45 -4.52 5.35
CA THR A 134 -10.61 -5.74 5.25
C THR A 134 -10.45 -6.50 6.56
N HIS A 135 -10.63 -5.85 7.71
CA HIS A 135 -10.50 -6.44 9.05
C HIS A 135 -11.80 -6.43 9.85
N ARG A 136 -12.94 -6.20 9.18
CA ARG A 136 -14.26 -6.09 9.81
C ARG A 136 -14.68 -7.31 10.65
N GLN A 137 -14.13 -8.49 10.35
CA GLN A 137 -14.41 -9.72 11.08
C GLN A 137 -13.66 -9.83 12.42
N LEU A 138 -12.67 -8.97 12.67
CA LEU A 138 -11.87 -9.00 13.90
C LEU A 138 -12.58 -8.22 15.01
N ASN A 139 -12.43 -8.70 16.25
CA ASN A 139 -12.84 -7.95 17.44
C ASN A 139 -11.77 -6.91 17.83
N ASP A 140 -12.08 -6.02 18.79
CA ASP A 140 -11.20 -4.91 19.18
C ASP A 140 -9.80 -5.38 19.62
N LYS A 141 -9.69 -6.52 20.34
CA LYS A 141 -8.39 -7.05 20.78
C LYS A 141 -7.58 -7.58 19.59
N GLU A 142 -8.23 -8.21 18.67
CA GLU A 142 -7.60 -8.72 17.44
C GLU A 142 -7.18 -7.58 16.53
N LEU A 143 -7.98 -6.51 16.40
CA LEU A 143 -7.61 -5.29 15.67
C LEU A 143 -6.36 -4.65 16.26
N ILE A 144 -6.30 -4.46 17.59
CA ILE A 144 -5.11 -3.93 18.27
C ILE A 144 -3.89 -4.82 18.02
N SER A 145 -4.04 -6.14 18.12
CA SER A 145 -2.95 -7.10 17.87
C SER A 145 -2.47 -7.08 16.42
N ALA A 146 -3.36 -6.79 15.48
CA ALA A 146 -3.06 -6.62 14.05
C ALA A 146 -2.47 -5.23 13.71
N GLY A 147 -2.40 -4.31 14.69
CA GLY A 147 -1.94 -2.94 14.47
C GLY A 147 -2.93 -2.07 13.69
N VAL A 148 -4.21 -2.42 13.72
CA VAL A 148 -5.28 -1.69 13.04
C VAL A 148 -6.10 -0.93 14.09
N SER A 149 -5.97 0.39 14.10
CA SER A 149 -6.79 1.26 14.94
C SER A 149 -8.05 1.73 14.19
N ASP A 150 -9.03 2.21 14.93
CA ASP A 150 -10.30 2.73 14.42
C ASP A 150 -10.16 4.07 13.66
N ASP A 151 -9.04 4.75 13.87
CA ASP A 151 -8.68 6.01 13.21
C ASP A 151 -7.79 5.81 11.96
N LEU A 152 -7.43 4.57 11.61
CA LEU A 152 -6.45 4.27 10.56
C LEU A 152 -7.03 4.35 9.16
N ILE A 153 -6.48 5.21 8.34
CA ILE A 153 -6.63 5.20 6.87
C ILE A 153 -5.36 4.64 6.24
N ARG A 154 -5.53 3.76 5.26
CA ARG A 154 -4.44 3.26 4.41
C ARG A 154 -4.61 3.79 3.00
N ILE A 155 -3.54 4.36 2.44
CA ILE A 155 -3.49 4.81 1.03
C ILE A 155 -2.42 4.01 0.27
N SER A 156 -2.79 3.51 -0.90
CA SER A 156 -1.88 3.10 -1.96
C SER A 156 -1.79 4.26 -2.94
N VAL A 157 -0.70 5.00 -2.87
CA VAL A 157 -0.49 6.21 -3.66
C VAL A 157 -0.14 5.83 -5.09
N GLY A 158 -0.85 6.38 -6.06
CA GLY A 158 -0.67 6.14 -7.48
C GLY A 158 0.40 7.03 -8.13
N ILE A 159 0.34 7.12 -9.46
CA ILE A 159 1.29 7.88 -10.27
C ILE A 159 0.69 9.18 -10.85
N GLU A 160 -0.48 9.59 -10.39
CA GLU A 160 -1.13 10.85 -10.74
C GLU A 160 -0.26 12.05 -10.34
N HIS A 161 -0.66 13.25 -10.74
CA HIS A 161 0.04 14.44 -10.29
C HIS A 161 -0.11 14.62 -8.78
N ILE A 162 0.99 14.89 -8.08
CA ILE A 162 0.97 14.96 -6.61
C ILE A 162 0.04 16.03 -6.06
N ASP A 163 -0.08 17.16 -6.75
CA ASP A 163 -0.95 18.24 -6.31
C ASP A 163 -2.43 17.84 -6.37
N ASP A 164 -2.83 17.02 -7.33
CA ASP A 164 -4.19 16.49 -7.44
C ASP A 164 -4.48 15.50 -6.28
N ILE A 165 -3.50 14.62 -5.96
CA ILE A 165 -3.60 13.71 -4.82
C ILE A 165 -3.76 14.48 -3.52
N ILE A 166 -2.91 15.51 -3.31
CA ILE A 166 -2.96 16.35 -2.10
C ILE A 166 -4.27 17.15 -2.03
N ALA A 167 -4.73 17.70 -3.16
CA ALA A 167 -5.98 18.44 -3.21
C ALA A 167 -7.18 17.58 -2.81
N ASP A 168 -7.26 16.34 -3.33
CA ASP A 168 -8.33 15.41 -2.99
C ASP A 168 -8.29 14.99 -1.51
N VAL A 169 -7.11 14.67 -0.98
CA VAL A 169 -6.93 14.35 0.44
C VAL A 169 -7.25 15.54 1.32
N SER A 170 -6.84 16.77 0.94
CA SER A 170 -7.09 17.99 1.69
C SER A 170 -8.59 18.28 1.81
N GLN A 171 -9.32 18.30 0.69
CA GLN A 171 -10.74 18.58 0.68
C GLN A 171 -11.53 17.51 1.44
N ALA A 172 -11.09 16.23 1.40
CA ALA A 172 -11.71 15.16 2.17
C ALA A 172 -11.46 15.30 3.68
N LEU A 173 -10.23 15.67 4.08
CA LEU A 173 -9.91 15.96 5.48
C LEU A 173 -10.71 17.19 6.00
N ASP A 174 -10.95 18.20 5.20
CA ASP A 174 -11.73 19.37 5.63
C ASP A 174 -13.18 19.04 5.99
N LYS A 175 -13.72 17.94 5.47
CA LYS A 175 -15.07 17.44 5.75
C LYS A 175 -15.16 16.51 6.98
N THR A 176 -14.03 16.16 7.63
CA THR A 176 -13.99 15.26 8.80
C THR A 176 -14.29 15.98 10.13
#